data_b95b2c7437ac62f95f6ef95b9e6f02dc
#
_entry.id   b95b2c7437ac62f95f6ef95b9e6f02dc
#
_cell.length_a   1.000
_cell.length_b   1.000
_cell.length_c   1.000
_cell.angle_alpha   90.00
_cell.angle_beta   90.00
_cell.angle_gamma   90.00
#
_symmetry.space_group_name_H-M   'P 1'
#
loop_
_entity.id
_entity.type
_entity.pdbx_description
1 polymer ?
#
loop_
_entity_poly.entity_id
_entity_poly.type
_entity_poly.pdbx_seq_one_letter_code
_entity_poly.pdbx_strand_id
1 'polypeptide(L)'
;MTKFLIRLFIVFCWLTCTAQAASESIVLGMGCFWGAEKRMGELPGVLDVETGYANGDIAGDYQKILAHEKALKQGETHRRNHAEVVKVSFDPGRVGLESVLAHFWESHDPTQGNRQGNDIGTNYRSAIYTSSKEQLAIAHKTRMAYQAALKGAGRGTITTEVAPLKTYYKAEDYHQDYLKKNPNGYCGLGGTGVKYPGFASIGKTASPNGPLDPKALNLKRQLIVFETEDC
;
A
#
# COMPACT_ATOMS: atom_id res chain seq x y z
N MET A 1 60.70 -15.52 46.10
CA MET A 1 59.25 -15.48 46.30
C MET A 1 58.65 -14.53 45.23
N THR A 2 58.24 -15.07 44.10
CA THR A 2 57.79 -14.31 42.90
C THR A 2 56.28 -14.40 42.82
N LYS A 3 55.57 -13.28 43.01
CA LYS A 3 54.13 -13.19 42.95
C LYS A 3 53.67 -13.09 41.49
N PHE A 4 53.01 -14.11 40.98
CA PHE A 4 52.34 -14.12 39.67
C PHE A 4 50.99 -13.37 39.78
N LEU A 5 50.88 -12.26 39.12
CA LEU A 5 49.63 -11.50 38.96
C LEU A 5 48.89 -12.01 37.70
N ILE A 6 47.85 -12.81 37.89
CA ILE A 6 46.95 -13.21 36.82
C ILE A 6 45.98 -12.03 36.54
N ARG A 7 46.12 -11.36 35.40
CA ARG A 7 45.15 -10.36 34.90
C ARG A 7 44.04 -11.09 34.15
N LEU A 8 42.87 -11.13 34.76
CA LEU A 8 41.64 -11.67 34.16
C LEU A 8 41.12 -10.61 33.19
N PHE A 9 41.23 -10.83 31.86
CA PHE A 9 40.59 -10.03 30.84
C PHE A 9 39.14 -10.50 30.69
N ILE A 10 38.16 -9.71 31.21
CA ILE A 10 36.74 -9.94 30.95
C ILE A 10 36.44 -9.29 29.58
N VAL A 11 36.34 -10.16 28.56
CA VAL A 11 35.84 -9.74 27.25
C VAL A 11 34.32 -9.59 27.35
N PHE A 12 33.82 -8.34 27.45
CA PHE A 12 32.41 -8.04 27.43
C PHE A 12 31.93 -8.08 25.96
N CYS A 13 31.43 -9.26 25.55
CA CYS A 13 30.85 -9.43 24.24
C CYS A 13 29.50 -8.71 24.22
N TRP A 14 29.45 -7.52 23.65
CA TRP A 14 28.20 -6.80 23.37
C TRP A 14 27.47 -7.56 22.25
N LEU A 15 26.54 -8.42 22.63
CA LEU A 15 25.52 -8.94 21.71
C LEU A 15 24.61 -7.75 21.33
N THR A 16 24.93 -7.08 20.24
CA THR A 16 23.99 -6.15 19.61
C THR A 16 22.84 -6.98 19.03
N CYS A 17 21.79 -7.16 19.81
CA CYS A 17 20.52 -7.67 19.30
C CYS A 17 19.95 -6.58 18.38
N THR A 18 20.19 -6.68 17.09
CA THR A 18 19.46 -5.88 16.10
C THR A 18 18.04 -6.39 16.10
N ALA A 19 17.15 -5.72 16.82
CA ALA A 19 15.72 -5.95 16.68
C ALA A 19 15.36 -5.62 15.23
N GLN A 20 15.16 -6.65 14.41
CA GLN A 20 14.60 -6.48 13.07
C GLN A 20 13.17 -5.97 13.26
N ALA A 21 12.88 -4.78 12.75
CA ALA A 21 11.53 -4.25 12.81
C ALA A 21 10.59 -5.27 12.14
N ALA A 22 9.50 -5.63 12.83
CA ALA A 22 8.51 -6.53 12.26
C ALA A 22 7.94 -5.91 10.97
N SER A 23 7.78 -6.73 9.92
CA SER A 23 7.19 -6.26 8.67
C SER A 23 5.77 -5.75 8.91
N GLU A 24 5.40 -4.67 8.26
CA GLU A 24 4.03 -4.15 8.23
C GLU A 24 3.33 -4.55 6.92
N SER A 25 1.99 -4.54 6.94
CA SER A 25 1.20 -4.79 5.74
C SER A 25 -0.02 -3.88 5.64
N ILE A 26 -0.43 -3.62 4.38
CA ILE A 26 -1.66 -2.90 4.03
C ILE A 26 -2.30 -3.53 2.81
N VAL A 27 -3.63 -3.43 2.69
CA VAL A 27 -4.38 -4.02 1.57
C VAL A 27 -4.92 -2.91 0.67
N LEU A 28 -4.60 -2.98 -0.63
CA LEU A 28 -4.80 -1.91 -1.60
C LEU A 28 -5.54 -2.41 -2.85
N GLY A 29 -6.64 -1.74 -3.22
CA GLY A 29 -7.38 -1.95 -4.47
C GLY A 29 -7.02 -0.86 -5.48
N MET A 30 -6.60 -1.26 -6.67
CA MET A 30 -6.14 -0.36 -7.72
C MET A 30 -6.70 -0.71 -9.11
N GLY A 31 -7.82 -1.42 -9.19
CA GLY A 31 -8.31 -2.06 -10.42
C GLY A 31 -7.82 -3.50 -10.51
N CYS A 32 -7.50 -3.98 -11.71
CA CYS A 32 -6.97 -5.33 -11.90
C CYS A 32 -5.72 -5.56 -11.05
N PHE A 33 -5.76 -6.58 -10.18
CA PHE A 33 -4.69 -6.85 -9.22
C PHE A 33 -3.38 -7.34 -9.85
N TRP A 34 -3.36 -7.82 -11.11
CA TRP A 34 -2.11 -8.17 -11.80
C TRP A 34 -1.20 -6.94 -12.00
N GLY A 35 -1.81 -5.82 -12.42
CA GLY A 35 -1.10 -4.56 -12.55
C GLY A 35 -0.72 -3.97 -11.19
N ALA A 36 -1.62 -4.07 -10.21
CA ALA A 36 -1.38 -3.62 -8.84
C ALA A 36 -0.20 -4.35 -8.19
N GLU A 37 -0.14 -5.69 -8.29
CA GLU A 37 0.96 -6.53 -7.80
C GLU A 37 2.31 -6.08 -8.38
N LYS A 38 2.38 -5.94 -9.71
CA LYS A 38 3.59 -5.47 -10.38
C LYS A 38 4.01 -4.09 -9.88
N ARG A 39 3.08 -3.12 -9.85
CA ARG A 39 3.39 -1.74 -9.47
C ARG A 39 3.85 -1.60 -8.04
N MET A 40 3.15 -2.24 -7.10
CA MET A 40 3.53 -2.17 -5.70
C MET A 40 4.83 -2.92 -5.41
N GLY A 41 5.10 -4.02 -6.12
CA GLY A 41 6.35 -4.77 -6.02
C GLY A 41 7.59 -4.03 -6.55
N GLU A 42 7.41 -2.99 -7.37
CA GLU A 42 8.51 -2.15 -7.88
C GLU A 42 9.03 -1.15 -6.82
N LEU A 43 8.29 -0.94 -5.70
CA LEU A 43 8.68 0.03 -4.67
C LEU A 43 9.79 -0.54 -3.78
N PRO A 44 10.98 0.11 -3.71
CA PRO A 44 12.05 -0.32 -2.82
C PRO A 44 11.61 -0.33 -1.34
N GLY A 45 11.84 -1.44 -0.65
CA GLY A 45 11.40 -1.64 0.73
C GLY A 45 10.12 -2.47 0.85
N VAL A 46 9.40 -2.70 -0.25
CA VAL A 46 8.36 -3.72 -0.32
C VAL A 46 9.04 -5.09 -0.34
N LEU A 47 8.53 -6.00 0.51
CA LEU A 47 9.07 -7.34 0.72
C LEU A 47 8.30 -8.39 -0.07
N ASP A 48 6.96 -8.22 -0.13
CA ASP A 48 6.05 -9.15 -0.77
C ASP A 48 4.76 -8.44 -1.19
N VAL A 49 4.14 -8.92 -2.28
CA VAL A 49 2.84 -8.45 -2.74
C VAL A 49 2.01 -9.66 -3.14
N GLU A 50 0.91 -9.89 -2.43
CA GLU A 50 0.01 -11.03 -2.63
C GLU A 50 -1.33 -10.55 -3.20
N THR A 51 -1.77 -11.09 -4.34
CA THR A 51 -3.09 -10.78 -4.90
C THR A 51 -4.21 -11.44 -4.09
N GLY A 52 -5.36 -10.75 -3.98
CA GLY A 52 -6.48 -11.25 -3.19
C GLY A 52 -7.79 -10.49 -3.42
N TYR A 53 -8.76 -10.82 -2.59
CA TYR A 53 -10.11 -10.26 -2.59
C TYR A 53 -10.47 -9.77 -1.19
N ALA A 54 -11.05 -8.56 -1.08
CA ALA A 54 -11.30 -7.98 0.24
C ALA A 54 -12.63 -7.24 0.36
N ASN A 55 -13.15 -7.24 1.59
CA ASN A 55 -14.27 -6.42 2.06
C ASN A 55 -15.58 -6.56 1.26
N GLY A 56 -15.88 -7.74 0.74
CA GLY A 56 -17.19 -8.11 0.22
C GLY A 56 -17.96 -8.98 1.21
N ASP A 57 -19.22 -9.26 0.88
CA ASP A 57 -20.18 -10.03 1.70
C ASP A 57 -20.42 -11.44 1.13
N ILE A 58 -19.57 -11.90 0.21
CA ILE A 58 -19.64 -13.20 -0.45
C ILE A 58 -18.37 -14.00 -0.22
N ALA A 59 -18.31 -15.24 -0.68
CA ALA A 59 -17.06 -16.01 -0.63
C ALA A 59 -16.03 -15.43 -1.61
N GLY A 60 -14.76 -15.34 -1.17
CA GLY A 60 -13.63 -14.84 -1.95
C GLY A 60 -13.10 -15.92 -2.91
N ASP A 61 -13.71 -16.00 -4.08
CA ASP A 61 -13.39 -16.94 -5.16
C ASP A 61 -13.64 -16.22 -6.50
N TYR A 62 -12.69 -16.30 -7.42
CA TYR A 62 -12.73 -15.52 -8.67
C TYR A 62 -14.03 -15.69 -9.45
N GLN A 63 -14.49 -16.93 -9.64
CA GLN A 63 -15.70 -17.20 -10.41
C GLN A 63 -16.94 -16.65 -9.71
N LYS A 64 -17.00 -16.74 -8.39
CA LYS A 64 -18.10 -16.18 -7.60
C LYS A 64 -18.12 -14.67 -7.63
N ILE A 65 -16.95 -14.02 -7.60
CA ILE A 65 -16.83 -12.55 -7.70
C ILE A 65 -17.35 -12.07 -9.06
N LEU A 66 -16.97 -12.72 -10.16
CA LEU A 66 -17.44 -12.37 -11.49
C LEU A 66 -18.95 -12.62 -11.66
N ALA A 67 -19.45 -13.76 -11.19
CA ALA A 67 -20.88 -14.07 -11.21
C ALA A 67 -21.68 -13.05 -10.38
N HIS A 68 -21.15 -12.68 -9.20
CA HIS A 68 -21.79 -11.70 -8.35
C HIS A 68 -21.79 -10.28 -8.96
N GLU A 69 -20.72 -9.89 -9.64
CA GLU A 69 -20.66 -8.63 -10.38
C GLU A 69 -21.71 -8.58 -11.50
N LYS A 70 -21.91 -9.70 -12.19
CA LYS A 70 -23.00 -9.82 -13.18
C LYS A 70 -24.37 -9.66 -12.53
N ALA A 71 -24.64 -10.35 -11.42
CA ALA A 71 -25.89 -10.26 -10.68
C ALA A 71 -26.16 -8.84 -10.15
N LEU A 72 -25.11 -8.11 -9.69
CA LEU A 72 -25.23 -6.70 -9.31
C LEU A 72 -25.64 -5.82 -10.48
N LYS A 73 -25.04 -5.99 -11.66
CA LYS A 73 -25.40 -5.25 -12.87
C LYS A 73 -26.83 -5.52 -13.36
N GLN A 74 -27.35 -6.71 -13.06
CA GLN A 74 -28.72 -7.13 -13.40
C GLN A 74 -29.75 -6.73 -12.32
N GLY A 75 -29.30 -6.18 -11.19
CA GLY A 75 -30.18 -5.84 -10.07
C GLY A 75 -30.69 -7.04 -9.28
N GLU A 76 -30.11 -8.21 -9.46
CA GLU A 76 -30.53 -9.48 -8.81
C GLU A 76 -30.05 -9.56 -7.36
N THR A 77 -29.10 -8.72 -6.97
CA THR A 77 -28.54 -8.68 -5.61
C THR A 77 -28.11 -7.26 -5.25
N HIS A 78 -28.08 -6.98 -3.93
CA HIS A 78 -27.51 -5.75 -3.35
C HIS A 78 -26.35 -6.06 -2.39
N ARG A 79 -25.93 -7.32 -2.27
CA ARG A 79 -24.79 -7.70 -1.44
C ARG A 79 -23.53 -7.11 -2.06
N ARG A 80 -22.62 -6.69 -1.20
CA ARG A 80 -21.38 -6.06 -1.62
C ARG A 80 -20.43 -7.09 -2.23
N ASN A 81 -19.87 -6.78 -3.40
CA ASN A 81 -18.81 -7.58 -4.00
C ASN A 81 -17.45 -7.26 -3.34
N HIS A 82 -16.53 -8.22 -3.39
CA HIS A 82 -15.13 -7.98 -3.02
C HIS A 82 -14.47 -7.00 -4.00
N ALA A 83 -13.51 -6.21 -3.49
CA ALA A 83 -12.52 -5.57 -4.36
C ALA A 83 -11.42 -6.58 -4.69
N GLU A 84 -10.92 -6.55 -5.92
CA GLU A 84 -9.61 -7.08 -6.26
C GLU A 84 -8.56 -6.21 -5.58
N VAL A 85 -7.67 -6.83 -4.81
CA VAL A 85 -6.69 -6.12 -3.98
C VAL A 85 -5.35 -6.80 -4.02
N VAL A 86 -4.33 -6.07 -3.56
CA VAL A 86 -3.03 -6.61 -3.21
C VAL A 86 -2.75 -6.35 -1.73
N LYS A 87 -2.27 -7.37 -1.02
CA LYS A 87 -1.70 -7.24 0.32
C LYS A 87 -0.21 -6.94 0.16
N VAL A 88 0.19 -5.73 0.49
CA VAL A 88 1.56 -5.24 0.39
C VAL A 88 2.23 -5.38 1.74
N SER A 89 3.26 -6.22 1.82
CA SER A 89 4.12 -6.38 2.99
C SER A 89 5.40 -5.58 2.77
N PHE A 90 5.80 -4.76 3.74
CA PHE A 90 6.95 -3.87 3.61
C PHE A 90 7.77 -3.78 4.90
N ASP A 91 9.03 -3.40 4.75
CA ASP A 91 9.95 -3.13 5.85
C ASP A 91 9.84 -1.66 6.27
N PRO A 92 9.25 -1.34 7.44
CA PRO A 92 9.08 0.04 7.88
C PRO A 92 10.41 0.77 8.15
N GLY A 93 11.51 0.04 8.31
CA GLY A 93 12.86 0.61 8.40
C GLY A 93 13.42 1.08 7.05
N ARG A 94 12.83 0.61 5.93
CA ARG A 94 13.25 0.96 4.56
C ARG A 94 12.25 1.84 3.83
N VAL A 95 10.96 1.62 4.03
CA VAL A 95 9.88 2.42 3.42
C VAL A 95 8.75 2.61 4.42
N GLY A 96 8.38 3.85 4.71
CA GLY A 96 7.25 4.14 5.60
C GLY A 96 5.90 4.00 4.87
N LEU A 97 4.83 3.75 5.63
CA LEU A 97 3.47 3.60 5.10
C LEU A 97 3.03 4.80 4.24
N GLU A 98 3.39 6.04 4.61
CA GLU A 98 3.06 7.23 3.79
C GLU A 98 3.68 7.15 2.39
N SER A 99 4.90 6.60 2.27
CA SER A 99 5.57 6.38 0.98
C SER A 99 4.91 5.27 0.17
N VAL A 100 4.48 4.18 0.81
CA VAL A 100 3.70 3.12 0.16
C VAL A 100 2.39 3.68 -0.40
N LEU A 101 1.70 4.51 0.38
CA LEU A 101 0.45 5.15 -0.06
C LEU A 101 0.67 6.25 -1.11
N ALA A 102 1.78 6.99 -1.06
CA ALA A 102 2.13 7.94 -2.12
C ALA A 102 2.32 7.21 -3.46
N HIS A 103 3.03 6.07 -3.45
CA HIS A 103 3.19 5.22 -4.63
C HIS A 103 1.86 4.67 -5.14
N PHE A 104 0.97 4.23 -4.24
CA PHE A 104 -0.40 3.82 -4.56
C PHE A 104 -1.17 4.93 -5.27
N TRP A 105 -1.18 6.17 -4.73
CA TRP A 105 -1.90 7.30 -5.31
C TRP A 105 -1.42 7.67 -6.71
N GLU A 106 -0.11 7.55 -6.97
CA GLU A 106 0.47 7.87 -8.28
C GLU A 106 0.30 6.76 -9.32
N SER A 107 0.05 5.52 -8.89
CA SER A 107 0.09 4.33 -9.75
C SER A 107 -1.22 4.02 -10.48
N HIS A 108 -2.34 4.65 -10.09
CA HIS A 108 -3.65 4.46 -10.71
C HIS A 108 -4.45 5.76 -10.72
N ASP A 109 -5.63 5.76 -11.33
CA ASP A 109 -6.55 6.89 -11.25
C ASP A 109 -7.60 6.65 -10.14
N PRO A 110 -7.49 7.31 -8.98
CA PRO A 110 -8.39 7.08 -7.84
C PRO A 110 -9.75 7.77 -7.99
N THR A 111 -10.06 8.38 -9.14
CA THR A 111 -11.28 9.18 -9.35
C THR A 111 -12.37 8.43 -10.15
N GLN A 112 -12.11 7.18 -10.55
CA GLN A 112 -12.98 6.48 -11.53
C GLN A 112 -14.14 5.70 -10.91
N GLY A 113 -14.32 5.70 -9.59
CA GLY A 113 -15.39 4.96 -8.93
C GLY A 113 -15.21 3.44 -9.02
N ASN A 114 -16.25 2.75 -9.48
CA ASN A 114 -16.24 1.29 -9.68
C ASN A 114 -15.62 0.92 -11.03
N ARG A 115 -14.44 1.42 -11.30
CA ARG A 115 -13.72 1.24 -12.57
C ARG A 115 -12.23 1.57 -12.41
N GLN A 116 -11.39 0.95 -13.23
CA GLN A 116 -10.03 1.41 -13.50
C GLN A 116 -9.69 1.14 -14.97
N GLY A 117 -9.47 2.21 -15.74
CA GLY A 117 -9.21 2.10 -17.18
C GLY A 117 -10.34 1.39 -17.92
N ASN A 118 -10.06 0.27 -18.57
CA ASN A 118 -11.04 -0.53 -19.29
C ASN A 118 -11.81 -1.52 -18.41
N ASP A 119 -11.34 -1.77 -17.18
CA ASP A 119 -11.95 -2.70 -16.24
C ASP A 119 -13.12 -2.02 -15.52
N ILE A 120 -14.35 -2.46 -15.80
CA ILE A 120 -15.60 -1.89 -15.28
C ILE A 120 -16.29 -2.88 -14.37
N GLY A 121 -16.38 -2.54 -13.09
CA GLY A 121 -17.04 -3.36 -12.07
C GLY A 121 -16.68 -2.92 -10.66
N THR A 122 -17.53 -3.29 -9.69
CA THR A 122 -17.31 -2.94 -8.27
C THR A 122 -16.06 -3.63 -7.70
N ASN A 123 -15.67 -4.78 -8.28
CA ASN A 123 -14.43 -5.48 -7.96
C ASN A 123 -13.18 -4.71 -8.36
N TYR A 124 -13.25 -3.75 -9.28
CA TYR A 124 -12.12 -2.92 -9.72
C TYR A 124 -12.07 -1.54 -9.05
N ARG A 125 -12.83 -1.35 -7.96
CA ARG A 125 -12.82 -0.07 -7.22
C ARG A 125 -11.48 0.21 -6.56
N SER A 126 -11.12 1.48 -6.52
CA SER A 126 -9.97 1.94 -5.72
C SER A 126 -10.28 1.80 -4.23
N ALA A 127 -9.35 1.22 -3.45
CA ALA A 127 -9.56 0.99 -2.03
C ALA A 127 -8.25 0.97 -1.22
N ILE A 128 -8.33 1.40 0.04
CA ILE A 128 -7.30 1.22 1.07
C ILE A 128 -7.99 0.57 2.28
N TYR A 129 -7.56 -0.64 2.64
CA TYR A 129 -8.06 -1.35 3.80
C TYR A 129 -6.97 -1.51 4.84
N THR A 130 -7.25 -1.06 6.06
CA THR A 130 -6.27 -0.87 7.12
C THR A 130 -6.48 -1.86 8.26
N SER A 131 -5.40 -2.26 8.93
CA SER A 131 -5.41 -3.16 10.08
C SER A 131 -5.36 -2.45 11.43
N SER A 132 -5.10 -1.13 11.44
CA SER A 132 -5.03 -0.33 12.67
C SER A 132 -5.62 1.08 12.49
N LYS A 133 -5.90 1.75 13.61
CA LYS A 133 -6.36 3.16 13.61
C LYS A 133 -5.27 4.10 13.10
N GLU A 134 -4.02 3.81 13.38
CA GLU A 134 -2.86 4.58 12.93
C GLU A 134 -2.73 4.53 11.40
N GLN A 135 -2.84 3.32 10.81
CA GLN A 135 -2.89 3.16 9.36
C GLN A 135 -4.06 3.91 8.75
N LEU A 136 -5.24 3.85 9.37
CA LEU A 136 -6.44 4.57 8.92
C LEU A 136 -6.23 6.08 8.90
N ALA A 137 -5.62 6.64 9.96
CA ALA A 137 -5.31 8.06 10.04
C ALA A 137 -4.32 8.49 8.95
N ILE A 138 -3.25 7.71 8.71
CA ILE A 138 -2.28 7.96 7.64
C ILE A 138 -2.95 7.88 6.26
N ALA A 139 -3.83 6.89 6.04
CA ALA A 139 -4.57 6.76 4.78
C ALA A 139 -5.46 7.98 4.50
N HIS A 140 -6.18 8.49 5.49
CA HIS A 140 -6.96 9.72 5.36
C HIS A 140 -6.09 10.95 5.12
N LYS A 141 -4.97 11.10 5.85
CA LYS A 141 -4.01 12.20 5.64
C LYS A 141 -3.48 12.20 4.20
N THR A 142 -3.03 11.04 3.70
CA THR A 142 -2.49 10.94 2.33
C THR A 142 -3.56 11.17 1.26
N ARG A 143 -4.80 10.71 1.49
CA ARG A 143 -5.94 11.00 0.63
C ARG A 143 -6.20 12.50 0.51
N MET A 144 -6.21 13.24 1.61
CA MET A 144 -6.43 14.69 1.60
C MET A 144 -5.31 15.42 0.86
N ALA A 145 -4.05 15.04 1.09
CA ALA A 145 -2.90 15.63 0.40
C ALA A 145 -2.98 15.40 -1.11
N TYR A 146 -3.28 14.17 -1.54
CA TYR A 146 -3.37 13.87 -2.97
C TYR A 146 -4.60 14.49 -3.63
N GLN A 147 -5.74 14.58 -2.92
CA GLN A 147 -6.92 15.30 -3.41
C GLN A 147 -6.63 16.78 -3.68
N ALA A 148 -5.85 17.42 -2.81
CA ALA A 148 -5.45 18.81 -3.04
C ALA A 148 -4.59 18.95 -4.31
N ALA A 149 -3.65 18.04 -4.54
CA ALA A 149 -2.84 18.00 -5.75
C ALA A 149 -3.67 17.75 -7.01
N LEU A 150 -4.60 16.79 -6.97
CA LEU A 150 -5.53 16.51 -8.07
C LEU A 150 -6.38 17.74 -8.42
N LYS A 151 -6.93 18.41 -7.40
CA LYS A 151 -7.71 19.64 -7.59
C LYS A 151 -6.87 20.73 -8.25
N GLY A 152 -5.62 20.94 -7.81
CA GLY A 152 -4.69 21.89 -8.40
C GLY A 152 -4.36 21.57 -9.87
N ALA A 153 -4.40 20.30 -10.26
CA ALA A 153 -4.19 19.83 -11.63
C ALA A 153 -5.49 19.71 -12.46
N GLY A 154 -6.62 20.21 -11.97
CA GLY A 154 -7.91 20.14 -12.68
C GLY A 154 -8.47 18.71 -12.80
N ARG A 155 -8.08 17.79 -11.91
CA ARG A 155 -8.56 16.40 -11.87
C ARG A 155 -9.79 16.24 -10.96
N GLY A 156 -10.47 15.08 -11.10
CA GLY A 156 -11.69 14.77 -10.36
C GLY A 156 -11.49 14.51 -8.86
N THR A 157 -12.59 14.18 -8.19
CA THR A 157 -12.61 13.84 -6.76
C THR A 157 -12.24 12.39 -6.55
N ILE A 158 -11.42 12.11 -5.54
CA ILE A 158 -11.04 10.76 -5.13
C ILE A 158 -12.29 9.98 -4.67
N THR A 159 -12.50 8.84 -5.29
CA THR A 159 -13.57 7.87 -4.97
C THR A 159 -13.05 6.66 -4.18
N THR A 160 -11.75 6.61 -3.88
CA THR A 160 -11.12 5.52 -3.12
C THR A 160 -11.84 5.29 -1.81
N GLU A 161 -12.24 4.05 -1.58
CA GLU A 161 -12.75 3.61 -0.28
C GLU A 161 -11.60 3.49 0.72
N VAL A 162 -11.70 4.16 1.88
CA VAL A 162 -10.75 4.03 2.98
C VAL A 162 -11.51 3.47 4.18
N ALA A 163 -11.18 2.23 4.60
CA ALA A 163 -11.92 1.52 5.63
C ALA A 163 -11.04 0.49 6.37
N PRO A 164 -11.44 0.03 7.55
CA PRO A 164 -10.83 -1.14 8.17
C PRO A 164 -10.96 -2.40 7.29
N LEU A 165 -9.92 -3.23 7.29
CA LEU A 165 -9.97 -4.55 6.68
C LEU A 165 -10.88 -5.45 7.51
N LYS A 166 -11.95 -5.99 6.91
CA LYS A 166 -12.90 -6.90 7.55
C LYS A 166 -12.68 -8.35 7.12
N THR A 167 -12.48 -8.54 5.81
CA THR A 167 -12.26 -9.86 5.20
C THR A 167 -11.18 -9.76 4.15
N TYR A 168 -10.34 -10.79 4.09
CA TYR A 168 -9.33 -10.96 3.05
C TYR A 168 -9.26 -12.43 2.66
N TYR A 169 -9.26 -12.68 1.37
CA TYR A 169 -9.05 -13.99 0.78
C TYR A 169 -7.91 -13.88 -0.23
N LYS A 170 -6.89 -14.71 -0.06
CA LYS A 170 -5.83 -14.83 -1.07
C LYS A 170 -6.45 -15.32 -2.38
N ALA A 171 -6.08 -14.70 -3.49
CA ALA A 171 -6.47 -15.17 -4.81
C ALA A 171 -5.74 -16.47 -5.17
N GLU A 172 -6.29 -17.16 -6.14
CA GLU A 172 -5.80 -18.45 -6.61
C GLU A 172 -4.35 -18.34 -7.12
N ASP A 173 -3.58 -19.42 -7.02
CA ASP A 173 -2.15 -19.42 -7.33
C ASP A 173 -1.82 -19.01 -8.77
N TYR A 174 -2.73 -19.21 -9.71
CA TYR A 174 -2.54 -18.77 -11.09
C TYR A 174 -2.63 -17.24 -11.26
N HIS A 175 -3.18 -16.51 -10.28
CA HIS A 175 -3.20 -15.05 -10.26
C HIS A 175 -1.95 -14.45 -9.63
N GLN A 176 -1.25 -15.18 -8.77
CA GLN A 176 -0.03 -14.70 -8.11
C GLN A 176 1.11 -14.56 -9.12
N ASP A 177 1.84 -13.45 -9.08
CA ASP A 177 2.96 -13.13 -9.99
C ASP A 177 2.58 -13.22 -11.48
N TYR A 178 1.31 -12.92 -11.82
CA TYR A 178 0.79 -13.15 -13.17
C TYR A 178 1.63 -12.45 -14.24
N LEU A 179 1.95 -11.17 -14.07
CA LEU A 179 2.74 -10.41 -15.05
C LEU A 179 4.24 -10.74 -15.04
N LYS A 180 4.76 -11.35 -13.98
CA LYS A 180 6.12 -11.95 -14.00
C LYS A 180 6.14 -13.20 -14.85
N LYS A 181 5.10 -14.05 -14.74
CA LYS A 181 4.93 -15.27 -15.51
C LYS A 181 4.51 -14.99 -16.97
N ASN A 182 3.79 -13.90 -17.19
CA ASN A 182 3.24 -13.48 -18.48
C ASN A 182 3.61 -12.01 -18.78
N PRO A 183 4.85 -11.70 -19.22
CA PRO A 183 5.32 -10.32 -19.37
C PRO A 183 4.52 -9.46 -20.37
N ASN A 184 3.83 -10.10 -21.33
CA ASN A 184 2.95 -9.46 -22.31
C ASN A 184 1.48 -9.47 -21.90
N GLY A 185 1.19 -9.84 -20.63
CA GLY A 185 -0.16 -9.87 -20.09
C GLY A 185 -0.76 -8.47 -19.95
N TYR A 186 -2.09 -8.42 -19.83
CA TYR A 186 -2.81 -7.18 -19.67
C TYR A 186 -2.42 -6.44 -18.37
N CYS A 187 -2.08 -5.17 -18.49
CA CYS A 187 -1.86 -4.25 -17.37
C CYS A 187 -2.66 -2.97 -17.64
N GLY A 188 -3.86 -2.86 -17.05
CA GLY A 188 -4.78 -1.73 -17.23
C GLY A 188 -4.45 -0.51 -16.36
N LEU A 189 -3.34 -0.50 -15.62
CA LEU A 189 -3.00 0.59 -14.72
C LEU A 189 -2.36 1.78 -15.44
N GLY A 190 -2.95 2.95 -15.22
CA GLY A 190 -2.40 4.24 -15.59
C GLY A 190 -2.71 5.27 -14.53
N GLY A 191 -1.67 5.98 -14.02
CA GLY A 191 -1.85 7.07 -13.08
C GLY A 191 -2.43 8.32 -13.74
N THR A 192 -2.86 9.28 -12.91
CA THR A 192 -3.37 10.59 -13.35
C THR A 192 -2.28 11.51 -13.93
N GLY A 193 -1.01 11.14 -13.76
CA GLY A 193 0.16 12.00 -14.04
C GLY A 193 0.45 13.03 -12.94
N VAL A 194 -0.43 13.18 -11.95
CA VAL A 194 -0.23 14.07 -10.81
C VAL A 194 0.71 13.42 -9.80
N LYS A 195 1.67 14.19 -9.29
CA LYS A 195 2.63 13.73 -8.28
C LYS A 195 2.10 13.96 -6.86
N TYR A 196 2.38 13.03 -5.97
CA TYR A 196 2.06 13.16 -4.55
C TYR A 196 2.91 14.29 -3.93
N PRO A 197 2.31 15.26 -3.19
CA PRO A 197 3.03 16.39 -2.63
C PRO A 197 4.10 15.97 -1.63
N GLY A 198 5.32 16.48 -1.79
CA GLY A 198 6.43 16.19 -0.89
C GLY A 198 7.06 14.80 -1.08
N PHE A 199 6.55 13.98 -1.99
CA PHE A 199 7.18 12.74 -2.40
C PHE A 199 8.13 13.03 -3.54
N ALA A 200 9.39 13.36 -3.21
CA ALA A 200 10.45 13.27 -4.19
C ALA A 200 10.52 11.80 -4.60
N SER A 201 10.22 11.49 -5.88
CA SER A 201 10.33 10.14 -6.41
C SER A 201 11.62 9.54 -5.87
N ILE A 202 11.54 8.40 -5.17
CA ILE A 202 12.72 7.62 -4.79
C ILE A 202 13.32 7.23 -6.13
N GLY A 203 14.18 8.11 -6.61
CA GLY A 203 14.80 8.04 -7.93
C GLY A 203 15.60 6.75 -8.01
N LYS A 204 15.75 6.24 -9.22
CA LYS A 204 16.49 5.06 -9.68
C LYS A 204 17.93 4.88 -9.17
N THR A 205 18.31 5.50 -8.04
CA THR A 205 19.68 5.52 -7.49
C THR A 205 19.73 5.22 -5.99
N ALA A 206 18.99 4.23 -5.51
CA ALA A 206 19.33 3.60 -4.25
C ALA A 206 20.01 2.26 -4.58
N SER A 207 21.35 2.27 -4.60
CA SER A 207 22.13 1.03 -4.52
C SER A 207 21.69 0.30 -3.23
N PRO A 208 21.45 -1.02 -3.26
CA PRO A 208 20.93 -1.75 -2.09
C PRO A 208 21.87 -1.75 -0.87
N ASN A 209 23.03 -1.08 -0.93
CA ASN A 209 24.08 -1.07 0.10
C ASN A 209 24.60 0.32 0.47
N GLY A 210 23.88 1.42 0.19
CA GLY A 210 24.32 2.77 0.58
C GLY A 210 23.71 3.20 1.92
N PRO A 211 24.47 3.90 2.81
CA PRO A 211 23.91 4.44 4.05
C PRO A 211 22.87 5.53 3.73
N LEU A 212 21.74 5.50 4.45
CA LEU A 212 20.69 6.51 4.36
C LEU A 212 21.26 7.90 4.69
N ASP A 213 21.05 8.88 3.83
CA ASP A 213 21.43 10.28 4.08
C ASP A 213 20.51 10.86 5.18
N PRO A 214 21.04 11.21 6.37
CA PRO A 214 20.26 11.78 7.47
C PRO A 214 19.64 13.14 7.13
N LYS A 215 20.09 13.82 6.08
CA LYS A 215 19.55 15.13 5.66
C LYS A 215 18.24 15.04 4.88
N ALA A 216 17.89 13.89 4.33
CA ALA A 216 16.60 13.67 3.65
C ALA A 216 15.42 13.55 4.63
N LEU A 217 15.68 13.38 5.93
CA LEU A 217 14.67 13.20 6.98
C LEU A 217 14.23 14.50 7.68
N ASN A 218 14.70 15.67 7.24
CA ASN A 218 14.37 16.96 7.89
C ASN A 218 13.03 17.52 7.39
N LEU A 219 11.95 16.78 7.60
CA LEU A 219 10.59 17.30 7.56
C LEU A 219 10.36 18.14 8.83
N LYS A 220 10.28 19.46 8.67
CA LYS A 220 9.86 20.39 9.73
C LYS A 220 8.58 19.88 10.37
N ARG A 221 8.64 19.60 11.68
CA ARG A 221 7.46 19.41 12.54
C ARG A 221 6.64 20.70 12.50
N GLN A 222 5.61 20.74 11.68
CA GLN A 222 4.51 21.67 11.88
C GLN A 222 3.51 21.00 12.81
N LEU A 223 3.51 21.43 14.06
CA LEU A 223 2.49 21.10 15.05
C LEU A 223 1.22 21.84 14.62
N ILE A 224 0.22 21.12 14.11
CA ILE A 224 -1.13 21.67 13.95
C ILE A 224 -1.85 21.39 15.28
N VAL A 225 -2.01 22.44 16.06
CA VAL A 225 -2.88 22.44 17.26
C VAL A 225 -4.32 22.49 16.76
N PHE A 226 -5.09 21.46 17.03
CA PHE A 226 -6.55 21.52 16.89
C PHE A 226 -7.10 22.15 18.15
N GLU A 227 -7.58 23.39 18.06
CA GLU A 227 -8.47 23.96 19.07
C GLU A 227 -9.83 23.28 18.94
N THR A 228 -10.25 22.64 20.03
CA THR A 228 -11.63 22.18 20.22
C THR A 228 -12.46 23.38 20.63
N GLU A 229 -13.31 23.89 19.74
CA GLU A 229 -14.43 24.71 20.14
C GLU A 229 -15.61 23.82 20.47
N ASP A 230 -16.02 23.87 21.72
CA ASP A 230 -17.27 23.33 22.24
C ASP A 230 -18.47 24.06 21.61
N CYS A 231 -19.44 23.30 21.11
CA CYS A 231 -20.90 23.46 21.30
C CYS A 231 -21.63 22.22 20.75
#